data_07c109e55c4ad471423a9432553e0ce1
#
_entry.id   07c109e55c4ad471423a9432553e0ce1
#
_cell.length_a   1.000
_cell.length_b   1.000
_cell.length_c   1.000
_cell.angle_alpha   90.00
_cell.angle_beta   90.00
_cell.angle_gamma   90.00
#
_symmetry.space_group_name_H-M   'P 1'
#
loop_
_entity.id
_entity.type
_entity.pdbx_description
1 polymer ?
#
loop_
_entity_poly.entity_id
_entity_poly.type
_entity_poly.pdbx_seq_one_letter_code
_entity_poly.pdbx_strand_id
1 'polypeptide(L)'
;RWFSAHLLYPPPSLLPYSILLLFLSLLKNPKFLSSSSNPEKKSERNPFSSIFISMEICTYFKSQPTWLLVLFALGSISIFKFIFTLLRSFYIYFLRPAKNLRRYGSWAIVTGPTDGIGKAFAFQLAQKGLNLVLVARNPDKLNGVCDSIRSKYSNIQIKTVVMDFAGDIDGGVKRIKETIEGLEIGLLFNNAGISYPYAKYFHEVDEELLNNLIKINVEGTTKVTQAVLPNMLQRKRGAIINMGSGASALIPSYPFYSVYAGAKTYVDQFSRCLHVEYKKSGIDVQCQVPLYVATKMTKIRRASFLVASPEGYAKAALGFVGYEPRCTPYWPHALMGFVVSALPESVFEAFNIKRCLQIRKNGLLKDSRKKE
;
A
#
# COMPACT_ATOMS: atom_id res chain seq x y z
N ARG A 1 -19.43 9.09 11.55
CA ARG A 1 -18.81 8.75 10.24
C ARG A 1 -17.33 9.15 10.11
N TRP A 2 -16.73 9.83 11.09
CA TRP A 2 -15.29 10.21 11.13
C TRP A 2 -14.37 9.07 11.61
N PHE A 3 -14.90 8.06 12.24
CA PHE A 3 -14.15 6.97 12.89
C PHE A 3 -13.62 5.88 11.95
N SER A 4 -14.07 5.77 10.69
CA SER A 4 -13.75 4.62 9.85
C SER A 4 -12.42 4.67 9.10
N ALA A 5 -11.78 5.84 8.97
CA ALA A 5 -10.55 5.98 8.19
C ALA A 5 -9.27 5.76 9.02
N HIS A 6 -9.33 5.93 10.35
CA HIS A 6 -8.19 5.76 11.26
C HIS A 6 -7.92 4.32 11.71
N LEU A 7 -8.84 3.38 11.41
CA LEU A 7 -8.74 1.98 11.88
C LEU A 7 -7.76 1.10 11.08
N LEU A 8 -7.21 1.58 9.97
CA LEU A 8 -6.22 0.81 9.20
C LEU A 8 -4.78 0.98 9.71
N TYR A 9 -4.48 2.07 10.42
CA TYR A 9 -3.20 2.33 11.07
C TYR A 9 -3.47 3.26 12.26
N PRO A 10 -3.74 2.74 13.46
CA PRO A 10 -3.74 3.57 14.66
C PRO A 10 -2.32 4.09 14.90
N PRO A 11 -2.15 5.31 15.41
CA PRO A 11 -0.83 5.75 15.89
C PRO A 11 -0.36 4.79 17.00
N PRO A 12 0.94 4.57 17.16
CA PRO A 12 1.47 3.67 18.16
C PRO A 12 1.21 4.25 19.55
N SER A 13 0.13 3.84 20.21
CA SER A 13 -0.11 4.13 21.61
C SER A 13 0.55 3.02 22.47
N LEU A 14 1.39 3.43 23.38
CA LEU A 14 2.20 2.62 24.32
C LEU A 14 1.41 1.70 25.27
N LEU A 15 0.13 1.47 25.04
CA LEU A 15 -0.76 0.72 25.95
C LEU A 15 -0.79 -0.81 25.86
N PRO A 16 -0.29 -1.52 24.81
CA PRO A 16 -0.53 -2.96 24.72
C PRO A 16 0.37 -3.85 25.58
N TYR A 17 1.59 -3.41 25.90
CA TYR A 17 2.58 -4.32 26.53
C TYR A 17 2.35 -4.54 28.03
N SER A 18 1.96 -3.51 28.75
CA SER A 18 1.66 -3.62 30.19
C SER A 18 0.40 -4.45 30.47
N ILE A 19 -0.59 -4.37 29.60
CA ILE A 19 -1.85 -5.12 29.70
C ILE A 19 -1.62 -6.62 29.40
N LEU A 20 -0.80 -6.94 28.42
CA LEU A 20 -0.47 -8.34 28.07
C LEU A 20 0.32 -9.03 29.20
N LEU A 21 1.25 -8.33 29.84
CA LEU A 21 2.02 -8.85 30.97
C LEU A 21 1.15 -9.07 32.21
N LEU A 22 0.18 -8.19 32.46
CA LEU A 22 -0.78 -8.37 33.54
C LEU A 22 -1.72 -9.57 33.28
N PHE A 23 -2.14 -9.78 32.04
CA PHE A 23 -2.99 -10.91 31.64
C PHE A 23 -2.26 -12.25 31.77
N LEU A 24 -1.00 -12.30 31.39
CA LEU A 24 -0.14 -13.50 31.54
C LEU A 24 0.17 -13.81 33.01
N SER A 25 0.21 -12.80 33.87
CA SER A 25 0.40 -13.01 35.34
C SER A 25 -0.86 -13.54 36.00
N LEU A 26 -2.05 -13.17 35.55
CA LEU A 26 -3.34 -13.66 36.07
C LEU A 26 -3.63 -15.11 35.64
N LEU A 27 -3.15 -15.53 34.44
CA LEU A 27 -3.25 -16.92 33.97
C LEU A 27 -2.31 -17.89 34.72
N LYS A 28 -1.30 -17.38 35.43
CA LYS A 28 -0.36 -18.19 36.23
C LYS A 28 -0.86 -18.53 37.63
N ASN A 29 -2.06 -18.14 38.02
CA ASN A 29 -2.59 -18.42 39.34
C ASN A 29 -3.18 -19.87 39.40
N PRO A 30 -2.51 -20.84 40.10
CA PRO A 30 -2.83 -22.27 40.04
C PRO A 30 -4.19 -22.63 40.68
N LYS A 31 -4.88 -21.70 41.30
CA LYS A 31 -6.20 -21.95 41.92
C LYS A 31 -7.34 -22.09 40.91
N PHE A 32 -7.11 -21.83 39.62
CA PHE A 32 -8.16 -21.90 38.56
C PHE A 32 -8.19 -23.26 37.82
N LEU A 33 -7.22 -24.14 38.04
CA LEU A 33 -7.06 -25.39 37.29
C LEU A 33 -7.18 -26.69 38.12
N SER A 34 -7.59 -26.61 39.37
CA SER A 34 -7.81 -27.81 40.19
C SER A 34 -9.28 -28.06 40.54
N SER A 35 -10.03 -28.53 39.57
CA SER A 35 -11.21 -29.33 39.85
C SER A 35 -11.08 -30.68 39.14
N SER A 36 -10.87 -31.67 40.02
CA SER A 36 -10.71 -33.09 39.80
C SER A 36 -11.42 -33.70 38.59
N SER A 37 -10.63 -34.39 37.78
CA SER A 37 -11.09 -35.40 36.83
C SER A 37 -11.68 -36.61 37.57
N ASN A 38 -12.94 -36.90 37.30
CA ASN A 38 -13.52 -38.23 37.48
C ASN A 38 -14.30 -38.56 36.20
N PRO A 39 -13.89 -39.53 35.38
CA PRO A 39 -14.55 -39.84 34.14
C PRO A 39 -15.58 -40.95 34.35
N GLU A 40 -16.82 -40.58 34.66
CA GLU A 40 -17.95 -41.44 34.40
C GLU A 40 -19.26 -40.75 34.88
N LYS A 41 -19.92 -40.08 33.95
CA LYS A 41 -21.38 -39.96 33.85
C LYS A 41 -21.74 -39.15 32.60
N LYS A 42 -22.25 -39.83 31.58
CA LYS A 42 -23.09 -39.17 30.57
C LYS A 42 -24.30 -38.57 31.34
N SER A 43 -24.26 -37.24 31.47
CA SER A 43 -25.39 -36.49 32.05
C SER A 43 -26.01 -35.67 30.93
N GLU A 44 -27.31 -35.90 30.72
CA GLU A 44 -28.25 -35.08 29.97
C GLU A 44 -27.98 -33.59 30.29
N ARG A 45 -27.77 -32.78 29.26
CA ARG A 45 -27.58 -31.34 29.42
C ARG A 45 -28.87 -30.71 29.88
N ASN A 46 -29.03 -30.55 31.19
CA ASN A 46 -30.13 -29.90 31.82
C ASN A 46 -30.10 -28.38 31.44
N PRO A 47 -31.15 -27.79 30.84
CA PRO A 47 -31.14 -26.38 30.46
C PRO A 47 -30.97 -25.42 31.66
N PHE A 48 -31.20 -25.89 32.87
CA PHE A 48 -30.99 -25.14 34.12
C PHE A 48 -29.48 -24.94 34.45
N SER A 49 -28.56 -25.76 33.95
CA SER A 49 -27.11 -25.61 34.24
C SER A 49 -26.52 -24.37 33.58
N SER A 50 -27.03 -23.95 32.42
CA SER A 50 -26.55 -22.71 31.74
C SER A 50 -27.00 -21.42 32.46
N ILE A 51 -28.17 -21.46 33.10
CA ILE A 51 -28.72 -20.32 33.88
C ILE A 51 -27.94 -20.19 35.20
N PHE A 52 -27.63 -21.30 35.88
CA PHE A 52 -26.83 -21.30 37.11
C PHE A 52 -25.42 -20.75 36.86
N ILE A 53 -24.73 -21.21 35.79
CA ILE A 53 -23.41 -20.71 35.43
C ILE A 53 -23.46 -19.21 35.12
N SER A 54 -24.49 -18.72 34.44
CA SER A 54 -24.61 -17.29 34.15
C SER A 54 -24.87 -16.45 35.39
N MET A 55 -25.62 -16.97 36.37
CA MET A 55 -25.86 -16.29 37.67
C MET A 55 -24.59 -16.24 38.53
N GLU A 56 -23.82 -17.31 38.61
CA GLU A 56 -22.55 -17.33 39.35
C GLU A 56 -21.53 -16.37 38.74
N ILE A 57 -21.41 -16.34 37.40
CA ILE A 57 -20.55 -15.39 36.69
C ILE A 57 -20.97 -13.94 36.98
N CYS A 58 -22.29 -13.66 36.95
CA CYS A 58 -22.82 -12.33 37.20
C CYS A 58 -22.53 -11.87 38.63
N THR A 59 -22.69 -12.79 39.62
CA THR A 59 -22.44 -12.53 41.04
C THR A 59 -20.92 -12.31 41.28
N TYR A 60 -20.08 -13.10 40.65
CA TYR A 60 -18.63 -12.92 40.70
C TYR A 60 -18.19 -11.55 40.15
N PHE A 61 -18.72 -11.13 39.00
CA PHE A 61 -18.43 -9.82 38.43
C PHE A 61 -18.91 -8.68 39.34
N LYS A 62 -20.07 -8.79 39.98
CA LYS A 62 -20.57 -7.78 40.91
C LYS A 62 -19.74 -7.64 42.19
N SER A 63 -19.02 -8.67 42.60
CA SER A 63 -18.15 -8.65 43.77
C SER A 63 -16.76 -8.04 43.50
N GLN A 64 -16.40 -7.80 42.23
CA GLN A 64 -15.12 -7.27 41.89
C GLN A 64 -15.03 -5.74 42.03
N PRO A 65 -13.88 -5.18 42.42
CA PRO A 65 -13.68 -3.75 42.45
C PRO A 65 -13.93 -3.09 41.08
N THR A 66 -14.57 -1.93 41.06
CA THR A 66 -14.98 -1.21 39.82
C THR A 66 -13.78 -0.99 38.85
N TRP A 67 -12.60 -0.68 39.39
CA TRP A 67 -11.39 -0.50 38.56
C TRP A 67 -10.99 -1.77 37.82
N LEU A 68 -11.17 -2.95 38.41
CA LEU A 68 -10.87 -4.24 37.76
C LEU A 68 -11.84 -4.51 36.62
N LEU A 69 -13.12 -4.21 36.82
CA LEU A 69 -14.15 -4.32 35.75
C LEU A 69 -13.84 -3.39 34.58
N VAL A 70 -13.40 -2.17 34.86
CA VAL A 70 -12.98 -1.21 33.81
C VAL A 70 -11.77 -1.76 33.03
N LEU A 71 -10.76 -2.29 33.71
CA LEU A 71 -9.60 -2.88 33.04
C LEU A 71 -9.99 -4.10 32.19
N PHE A 72 -10.88 -4.95 32.69
CA PHE A 72 -11.38 -6.11 31.96
C PHE A 72 -12.17 -5.67 30.70
N ALA A 73 -13.03 -4.65 30.81
CA ALA A 73 -13.79 -4.10 29.69
C ALA A 73 -12.85 -3.51 28.63
N LEU A 74 -11.85 -2.71 29.04
CA LEU A 74 -10.87 -2.14 28.11
C LEU A 74 -10.02 -3.22 27.41
N GLY A 75 -9.59 -4.24 28.16
CA GLY A 75 -8.88 -5.40 27.62
C GLY A 75 -9.73 -6.16 26.61
N SER A 76 -10.98 -6.43 26.95
CA SER A 76 -11.93 -7.13 26.05
C SER A 76 -12.21 -6.34 24.76
N ILE A 77 -12.40 -5.02 24.85
CA ILE A 77 -12.53 -4.14 23.69
C ILE A 77 -11.27 -4.18 22.81
N SER A 78 -10.09 -4.19 23.42
CA SER A 78 -8.81 -4.24 22.70
C SER A 78 -8.63 -5.57 21.96
N ILE A 79 -8.93 -6.68 22.61
CA ILE A 79 -8.90 -8.03 22.01
C ILE A 79 -9.92 -8.12 20.87
N PHE A 80 -11.15 -7.66 21.09
CA PHE A 80 -12.20 -7.64 20.07
C PHE A 80 -11.78 -6.83 18.84
N LYS A 81 -11.22 -5.61 19.03
CA LYS A 81 -10.68 -4.79 17.93
C LYS A 81 -9.57 -5.52 17.19
N PHE A 82 -8.67 -6.19 17.89
CA PHE A 82 -7.58 -6.95 17.29
C PHE A 82 -8.11 -8.11 16.43
N ILE A 83 -9.00 -8.95 16.98
CA ILE A 83 -9.62 -10.06 16.25
C ILE A 83 -10.41 -9.54 15.04
N PHE A 84 -11.19 -8.49 15.21
CA PHE A 84 -11.93 -7.86 14.11
C PHE A 84 -11.01 -7.37 13.01
N THR A 85 -9.88 -6.75 13.37
CA THR A 85 -8.86 -6.27 12.41
C THR A 85 -8.24 -7.44 11.65
N LEU A 86 -7.93 -8.56 12.33
CA LEU A 86 -7.41 -9.77 11.68
C LEU A 86 -8.42 -10.37 10.70
N LEU A 87 -9.67 -10.56 11.11
CA LEU A 87 -10.74 -11.12 10.28
C LEU A 87 -11.01 -10.21 9.06
N ARG A 88 -11.08 -8.90 9.28
CA ARG A 88 -11.22 -7.92 8.21
C ARG A 88 -10.04 -7.97 7.24
N SER A 89 -8.82 -8.04 7.74
CA SER A 89 -7.62 -8.15 6.90
C SER A 89 -7.65 -9.43 6.10
N PHE A 90 -7.99 -10.56 6.71
CA PHE A 90 -8.14 -11.83 6.02
C PHE A 90 -9.18 -11.74 4.89
N TYR A 91 -10.35 -11.18 5.16
CA TYR A 91 -11.37 -10.93 4.13
C TYR A 91 -10.85 -10.07 2.99
N ILE A 92 -10.18 -8.94 3.30
CA ILE A 92 -9.67 -7.99 2.29
C ILE A 92 -8.64 -8.62 1.37
N TYR A 93 -7.70 -9.39 1.93
CA TYR A 93 -6.58 -9.94 1.15
C TYR A 93 -6.91 -11.25 0.42
N PHE A 94 -7.84 -12.05 0.94
CA PHE A 94 -8.06 -13.42 0.43
C PHE A 94 -9.47 -13.69 -0.10
N LEU A 95 -10.47 -12.99 0.37
CA LEU A 95 -11.86 -13.29 0.03
C LEU A 95 -12.57 -12.18 -0.76
N ARG A 96 -12.11 -10.93 -0.65
CA ARG A 96 -12.76 -9.80 -1.30
C ARG A 96 -12.63 -9.89 -2.83
N PRO A 97 -13.73 -9.87 -3.59
CA PRO A 97 -13.68 -9.95 -5.05
C PRO A 97 -13.06 -8.68 -5.64
N ALA A 98 -12.25 -8.82 -6.70
CA ALA A 98 -11.76 -7.68 -7.46
C ALA A 98 -12.90 -7.05 -8.27
N LYS A 99 -12.92 -5.72 -8.35
CA LYS A 99 -13.88 -5.02 -9.22
C LYS A 99 -13.56 -5.25 -10.69
N ASN A 100 -14.57 -5.33 -11.55
CA ASN A 100 -14.36 -5.31 -12.98
C ASN A 100 -13.85 -3.93 -13.41
N LEU A 101 -12.60 -3.85 -13.87
CA LEU A 101 -11.95 -2.59 -14.21
C LEU A 101 -12.55 -1.92 -15.47
N ARG A 102 -13.13 -2.69 -16.38
CA ARG A 102 -13.82 -2.16 -17.58
C ARG A 102 -15.05 -1.32 -17.24
N ARG A 103 -15.57 -1.42 -16.01
CA ARG A 103 -16.65 -0.54 -15.54
C ARG A 103 -16.29 0.95 -15.52
N TYR A 104 -14.99 1.27 -15.41
CA TYR A 104 -14.50 2.65 -15.40
C TYR A 104 -14.35 3.23 -16.80
N GLY A 105 -14.12 2.39 -17.81
CA GLY A 105 -13.94 2.76 -19.21
C GLY A 105 -13.10 1.73 -19.94
N SER A 106 -13.01 1.90 -21.26
CA SER A 106 -12.35 0.95 -22.15
C SER A 106 -10.83 1.15 -22.26
N TRP A 107 -10.29 2.29 -21.81
CA TRP A 107 -8.89 2.65 -21.92
C TRP A 107 -8.22 2.84 -20.56
N ALA A 108 -6.98 2.41 -20.46
CA ALA A 108 -6.11 2.64 -19.31
C ALA A 108 -4.82 3.36 -19.72
N ILE A 109 -4.46 4.41 -18.98
CA ILE A 109 -3.18 5.10 -19.13
C ILE A 109 -2.19 4.52 -18.11
N VAL A 110 -0.97 4.21 -18.55
CA VAL A 110 0.12 3.77 -17.66
C VAL A 110 1.35 4.62 -17.92
N THR A 111 1.82 5.34 -16.90
CA THR A 111 3.09 6.06 -16.98
C THR A 111 4.25 5.17 -16.50
N GLY A 112 5.40 5.20 -17.18
CA GLY A 112 6.54 4.35 -16.88
C GLY A 112 6.30 2.85 -17.15
N PRO A 113 5.68 2.45 -18.28
CA PRO A 113 5.33 1.05 -18.59
C PRO A 113 6.51 0.22 -19.12
N THR A 114 7.70 0.78 -19.24
CA THR A 114 8.83 0.12 -19.91
C THR A 114 9.62 -0.85 -19.03
N ASP A 115 9.38 -0.82 -17.70
CA ASP A 115 10.07 -1.70 -16.75
C ASP A 115 9.25 -1.89 -15.46
N GLY A 116 9.63 -2.89 -14.66
CA GLY A 116 9.14 -3.11 -13.30
C GLY A 116 7.61 -3.18 -13.18
N ILE A 117 7.08 -2.49 -12.17
CA ILE A 117 5.66 -2.52 -11.83
C ILE A 117 4.79 -1.96 -12.97
N GLY A 118 5.22 -0.89 -13.63
CA GLY A 118 4.48 -0.29 -14.75
C GLY A 118 4.33 -1.22 -15.95
N LYS A 119 5.39 -1.97 -16.29
CA LYS A 119 5.33 -3.00 -17.32
C LYS A 119 4.35 -4.10 -16.93
N ALA A 120 4.42 -4.57 -15.69
CA ALA A 120 3.51 -5.59 -15.20
C ALA A 120 2.04 -5.12 -15.20
N PHE A 121 1.76 -3.85 -14.85
CA PHE A 121 0.43 -3.28 -14.98
C PHE A 121 -0.05 -3.28 -16.44
N ALA A 122 0.77 -2.81 -17.39
CA ALA A 122 0.40 -2.76 -18.80
C ALA A 122 -0.01 -4.14 -19.33
N PHE A 123 0.77 -5.19 -19.03
CA PHE A 123 0.44 -6.56 -19.43
C PHE A 123 -0.85 -7.09 -18.79
N GLN A 124 -1.06 -6.84 -17.51
CA GLN A 124 -2.26 -7.35 -16.83
C GLN A 124 -3.53 -6.58 -17.18
N LEU A 125 -3.43 -5.29 -17.48
CA LEU A 125 -4.55 -4.50 -18.00
C LEU A 125 -4.94 -4.97 -19.41
N ALA A 126 -3.94 -5.24 -20.27
CA ALA A 126 -4.16 -5.86 -21.59
C ALA A 126 -4.84 -7.23 -21.46
N GLN A 127 -4.38 -8.09 -20.54
CA GLN A 127 -5.00 -9.38 -20.25
C GLN A 127 -6.48 -9.25 -19.84
N LYS A 128 -6.84 -8.14 -19.18
CA LYS A 128 -8.23 -7.85 -18.80
C LYS A 128 -9.05 -7.20 -19.94
N GLY A 129 -8.49 -7.11 -21.15
CA GLY A 129 -9.15 -6.57 -22.34
C GLY A 129 -9.31 -5.05 -22.35
N LEU A 130 -8.42 -4.32 -21.66
CA LEU A 130 -8.37 -2.86 -21.68
C LEU A 130 -7.42 -2.39 -22.79
N ASN A 131 -7.84 -1.38 -23.56
CA ASN A 131 -6.96 -0.65 -24.44
C ASN A 131 -5.99 0.21 -23.63
N LEU A 132 -4.80 0.49 -24.17
CA LEU A 132 -3.72 1.11 -23.42
C LEU A 132 -3.24 2.41 -24.06
N VAL A 133 -2.99 3.41 -23.23
CA VAL A 133 -2.12 4.54 -23.55
C VAL A 133 -0.87 4.42 -22.69
N LEU A 134 0.26 4.16 -23.33
CA LEU A 134 1.54 3.93 -22.67
C LEU A 134 2.42 5.18 -22.79
N VAL A 135 2.86 5.71 -21.63
CA VAL A 135 3.61 6.97 -21.55
C VAL A 135 5.00 6.71 -21.00
N ALA A 136 6.06 6.94 -21.80
CA ALA A 136 7.45 6.79 -21.36
C ALA A 136 8.40 7.66 -22.21
N ARG A 137 9.62 7.86 -21.71
CA ARG A 137 10.62 8.73 -22.36
C ARG A 137 11.38 8.09 -23.53
N ASN A 138 11.56 6.77 -23.51
CA ASN A 138 12.36 6.08 -24.54
C ASN A 138 11.42 5.39 -25.53
N PRO A 139 11.38 5.84 -26.81
CA PRO A 139 10.47 5.32 -27.83
C PRO A 139 10.76 3.85 -28.16
N ASP A 140 12.03 3.42 -28.23
CA ASP A 140 12.36 2.05 -28.62
C ASP A 140 11.89 1.04 -27.59
N LYS A 141 12.12 1.34 -26.28
CA LYS A 141 11.63 0.50 -25.19
C LYS A 141 10.10 0.48 -25.14
N LEU A 142 9.48 1.62 -25.46
CA LEU A 142 8.02 1.75 -25.48
C LEU A 142 7.43 0.87 -26.60
N ASN A 143 8.00 0.94 -27.81
CA ASN A 143 7.63 0.11 -28.95
C ASN A 143 7.84 -1.38 -28.64
N GLY A 144 8.97 -1.77 -28.07
CA GLY A 144 9.22 -3.16 -27.70
C GLY A 144 8.22 -3.72 -26.66
N VAL A 145 7.72 -2.87 -25.75
CA VAL A 145 6.62 -3.27 -24.84
C VAL A 145 5.31 -3.41 -25.57
N CYS A 146 5.00 -2.47 -26.49
CA CYS A 146 3.79 -2.54 -27.31
C CYS A 146 3.74 -3.83 -28.13
N ASP A 147 4.83 -4.17 -28.80
CA ASP A 147 4.92 -5.37 -29.64
C ASP A 147 4.80 -6.65 -28.80
N SER A 148 5.44 -6.66 -27.63
CA SER A 148 5.31 -7.75 -26.67
C SER A 148 3.90 -7.92 -26.11
N ILE A 149 3.13 -6.85 -25.97
CA ILE A 149 1.73 -6.91 -25.56
C ILE A 149 0.85 -7.35 -26.72
N ARG A 150 1.02 -6.77 -27.93
CA ARG A 150 0.25 -7.13 -29.14
C ARG A 150 0.42 -8.60 -29.50
N SER A 151 1.61 -9.15 -29.37
CA SER A 151 1.85 -10.58 -29.64
C SER A 151 1.09 -11.53 -28.71
N LYS A 152 0.71 -11.06 -27.51
CA LYS A 152 -0.03 -11.87 -26.53
C LYS A 152 -1.52 -11.56 -26.49
N TYR A 153 -1.91 -10.35 -26.85
CA TYR A 153 -3.27 -9.83 -26.71
C TYR A 153 -3.66 -9.04 -27.98
N SER A 154 -4.09 -9.76 -29.00
CA SER A 154 -4.37 -9.18 -30.35
C SER A 154 -5.60 -8.24 -30.39
N ASN A 155 -6.53 -8.39 -29.45
CA ASN A 155 -7.82 -7.70 -29.48
C ASN A 155 -7.84 -6.35 -28.74
N ILE A 156 -6.66 -5.74 -28.44
CA ILE A 156 -6.57 -4.45 -27.77
C ILE A 156 -5.85 -3.42 -28.63
N GLN A 157 -6.25 -2.18 -28.48
CA GLN A 157 -5.59 -1.05 -29.10
C GLN A 157 -4.55 -0.48 -28.14
N ILE A 158 -3.38 -0.06 -28.68
CA ILE A 158 -2.33 0.57 -27.92
C ILE A 158 -1.92 1.86 -28.60
N LYS A 159 -2.00 2.98 -27.88
CA LYS A 159 -1.43 4.27 -28.25
C LYS A 159 -0.21 4.55 -27.38
N THR A 160 0.77 5.27 -27.92
CA THR A 160 2.00 5.62 -27.21
C THR A 160 2.17 7.13 -27.14
N VAL A 161 2.71 7.62 -26.03
CA VAL A 161 3.11 9.01 -25.84
C VAL A 161 4.54 9.04 -25.36
N VAL A 162 5.43 9.65 -26.16
CA VAL A 162 6.81 9.89 -25.74
C VAL A 162 6.83 11.13 -24.85
N MET A 163 7.19 10.94 -23.58
CA MET A 163 7.28 12.01 -22.57
C MET A 163 8.40 11.72 -21.58
N ASP A 164 9.32 12.68 -21.46
CA ASP A 164 10.32 12.66 -20.39
C ASP A 164 9.84 13.53 -19.23
N PHE A 165 9.60 12.89 -18.09
CA PHE A 165 9.16 13.55 -16.86
C PHE A 165 10.28 14.41 -16.21
N ALA A 166 11.55 14.24 -16.62
CA ALA A 166 12.65 15.11 -16.20
C ALA A 166 12.81 16.33 -17.14
N GLY A 167 12.29 16.22 -18.37
CA GLY A 167 12.38 17.25 -19.41
C GLY A 167 11.18 18.19 -19.47
N ASP A 168 10.60 18.34 -20.68
CA ASP A 168 9.43 19.16 -20.95
C ASP A 168 8.14 18.43 -20.54
N ILE A 169 7.69 18.66 -19.30
CA ILE A 169 6.46 18.08 -18.79
C ILE A 169 5.23 18.67 -19.49
N ASP A 170 5.21 19.96 -19.74
CA ASP A 170 4.03 20.64 -20.30
C ASP A 170 3.76 20.21 -21.74
N GLY A 171 4.77 20.13 -22.59
CA GLY A 171 4.64 19.55 -23.91
C GLY A 171 4.27 18.08 -23.88
N GLY A 172 4.79 17.31 -22.92
CA GLY A 172 4.39 15.93 -22.70
C GLY A 172 2.91 15.80 -22.31
N VAL A 173 2.44 16.63 -21.41
CA VAL A 173 1.03 16.70 -20.98
C VAL A 173 0.11 17.11 -22.13
N LYS A 174 0.54 18.05 -22.98
CA LYS A 174 -0.18 18.43 -24.18
C LYS A 174 -0.38 17.23 -25.11
N ARG A 175 0.69 16.47 -25.39
CA ARG A 175 0.60 15.23 -26.20
C ARG A 175 -0.32 14.17 -25.56
N ILE A 176 -0.33 14.05 -24.23
CA ILE A 176 -1.27 13.15 -23.56
C ILE A 176 -2.71 13.60 -23.83
N LYS A 177 -3.05 14.91 -23.64
CA LYS A 177 -4.40 15.45 -23.89
C LYS A 177 -4.85 15.18 -25.32
N GLU A 178 -4.01 15.47 -26.30
CA GLU A 178 -4.28 15.22 -27.72
C GLU A 178 -4.51 13.72 -28.02
N THR A 179 -3.69 12.84 -27.41
CA THR A 179 -3.79 11.39 -27.61
C THR A 179 -5.06 10.79 -27.04
N ILE A 180 -5.54 11.32 -25.91
CA ILE A 180 -6.73 10.80 -25.19
C ILE A 180 -8.04 11.44 -25.65
N GLU A 181 -7.99 12.41 -26.53
CA GLU A 181 -9.19 13.05 -27.09
C GLU A 181 -10.08 11.99 -27.76
N GLY A 182 -11.37 12.01 -27.44
CA GLY A 182 -12.35 11.02 -27.91
C GLY A 182 -12.22 9.62 -27.32
N LEU A 183 -11.25 9.36 -26.42
CA LEU A 183 -11.09 8.06 -25.78
C LEU A 183 -11.84 8.00 -24.44
N GLU A 184 -12.41 6.85 -24.15
CA GLU A 184 -13.04 6.55 -22.86
C GLU A 184 -11.99 6.13 -21.82
N ILE A 185 -11.29 7.11 -21.23
CA ILE A 185 -10.23 6.83 -20.25
C ILE A 185 -10.84 6.43 -18.92
N GLY A 186 -10.80 5.13 -18.59
CA GLY A 186 -11.32 4.58 -17.35
C GLY A 186 -10.32 4.57 -16.21
N LEU A 187 -9.04 4.36 -16.53
CA LEU A 187 -7.99 4.16 -15.53
C LEU A 187 -6.75 5.01 -15.83
N LEU A 188 -6.18 5.58 -14.78
CA LEU A 188 -4.86 6.23 -14.82
C LEU A 188 -3.96 5.59 -13.78
N PHE A 189 -2.83 5.04 -14.22
CA PHE A 189 -1.75 4.56 -13.35
C PHE A 189 -0.56 5.51 -13.41
N ASN A 190 -0.46 6.40 -12.44
CA ASN A 190 0.71 7.25 -12.24
C ASN A 190 1.81 6.42 -11.55
N ASN A 191 2.57 5.69 -12.36
CA ASN A 191 3.60 4.79 -11.90
C ASN A 191 5.02 5.31 -12.18
N ALA A 192 5.21 6.22 -13.14
CA ALA A 192 6.50 6.84 -13.39
C ALA A 192 7.07 7.45 -12.09
N GLY A 193 8.32 7.19 -11.82
CA GLY A 193 8.99 7.70 -10.62
C GLY A 193 10.46 7.32 -10.60
N ILE A 194 11.22 8.03 -9.77
CA ILE A 194 12.64 7.75 -9.50
C ILE A 194 12.90 7.76 -8.00
N SER A 195 14.01 7.13 -7.62
CA SER A 195 14.58 7.18 -6.28
C SER A 195 16.06 7.49 -6.36
N TYR A 196 16.70 7.63 -5.22
CA TYR A 196 18.14 7.79 -5.12
C TYR A 196 18.88 6.59 -5.74
N PRO A 197 20.04 6.79 -6.36
CA PRO A 197 20.86 5.67 -6.85
C PRO A 197 21.34 4.77 -5.70
N TYR A 198 21.58 5.33 -4.53
CA TYR A 198 21.84 4.71 -3.23
C TYR A 198 21.62 5.75 -2.11
N ALA A 199 21.68 5.33 -0.85
CA ALA A 199 21.49 6.21 0.30
C ALA A 199 22.55 7.33 0.32
N LYS A 200 22.11 8.59 0.34
CA LYS A 200 22.96 9.81 0.38
C LYS A 200 22.53 10.69 1.54
N TYR A 201 23.46 11.36 2.21
CA TYR A 201 23.12 12.49 3.07
C TYR A 201 22.49 13.61 2.24
N PHE A 202 21.63 14.41 2.86
CA PHE A 202 20.91 15.46 2.12
C PHE A 202 21.87 16.46 1.44
N HIS A 203 22.93 16.88 2.12
CA HIS A 203 23.94 17.79 1.55
C HIS A 203 24.80 17.19 0.42
N GLU A 204 24.71 15.87 0.18
CA GLU A 204 25.41 15.17 -0.92
C GLU A 204 24.51 14.94 -2.15
N VAL A 205 23.25 15.34 -2.04
CA VAL A 205 22.31 15.22 -3.16
C VAL A 205 22.63 16.36 -4.13
N ASP A 206 23.06 15.99 -5.33
CA ASP A 206 23.29 16.96 -6.39
C ASP A 206 21.98 17.61 -6.86
N GLU A 207 22.08 18.82 -7.41
CA GLU A 207 20.94 19.62 -7.83
C GLU A 207 20.09 18.93 -8.90
N GLU A 208 20.71 18.22 -9.82
CA GLU A 208 20.01 17.47 -10.87
C GLU A 208 19.14 16.37 -10.25
N LEU A 209 19.69 15.57 -9.35
CA LEU A 209 18.93 14.52 -8.65
C LEU A 209 17.81 15.11 -7.80
N LEU A 210 18.08 16.21 -7.07
CA LEU A 210 17.10 16.92 -6.27
C LEU A 210 15.89 17.35 -7.11
N ASN A 211 16.17 18.06 -8.20
CA ASN A 211 15.16 18.57 -9.12
C ASN A 211 14.37 17.42 -9.77
N ASN A 212 15.06 16.37 -10.24
CA ASN A 212 14.42 15.22 -10.85
C ASN A 212 13.55 14.43 -9.89
N LEU A 213 13.94 14.31 -8.61
CA LEU A 213 13.12 13.64 -7.59
C LEU A 213 11.77 14.36 -7.39
N ILE A 214 11.78 15.69 -7.37
CA ILE A 214 10.56 16.50 -7.22
C ILE A 214 9.78 16.48 -8.54
N LYS A 215 10.42 16.80 -9.64
CA LYS A 215 9.78 16.94 -10.95
C LYS A 215 9.07 15.66 -11.39
N ILE A 216 9.75 14.53 -11.33
CA ILE A 216 9.19 13.24 -11.79
C ILE A 216 8.12 12.71 -10.82
N ASN A 217 8.41 12.69 -9.50
CA ASN A 217 7.51 12.05 -8.55
C ASN A 217 6.31 12.95 -8.16
N VAL A 218 6.48 14.28 -8.11
CA VAL A 218 5.45 15.22 -7.66
C VAL A 218 4.79 15.89 -8.87
N GLU A 219 5.53 16.71 -9.62
CA GLU A 219 4.98 17.50 -10.71
C GLU A 219 4.38 16.62 -11.81
N GLY A 220 5.10 15.59 -12.24
CA GLY A 220 4.64 14.65 -13.26
C GLY A 220 3.32 13.96 -12.87
N THR A 221 3.23 13.44 -11.64
CA THR A 221 2.00 12.83 -11.12
C THR A 221 0.85 13.84 -11.09
N THR A 222 1.10 15.05 -10.63
CA THR A 222 0.10 16.11 -10.49
C THR A 222 -0.44 16.56 -11.85
N LYS A 223 0.45 16.90 -12.78
CA LYS A 223 0.07 17.42 -14.11
C LYS A 223 -0.62 16.36 -14.98
N VAL A 224 -0.17 15.10 -14.95
CA VAL A 224 -0.86 14.02 -15.68
C VAL A 224 -2.24 13.78 -15.10
N THR A 225 -2.37 13.77 -13.76
CA THR A 225 -3.69 13.66 -13.10
C THR A 225 -4.62 14.80 -13.55
N GLN A 226 -4.14 16.04 -13.51
CA GLN A 226 -4.89 17.22 -13.93
C GLN A 226 -5.34 17.13 -15.41
N ALA A 227 -4.49 16.58 -16.28
CA ALA A 227 -4.79 16.44 -17.70
C ALA A 227 -5.88 15.39 -18.00
N VAL A 228 -5.91 14.31 -17.23
CA VAL A 228 -6.79 13.16 -17.46
C VAL A 228 -8.13 13.29 -16.73
N LEU A 229 -8.14 13.90 -15.56
CA LEU A 229 -9.32 14.02 -14.70
C LEU A 229 -10.58 14.61 -15.39
N PRO A 230 -10.50 15.65 -16.21
CA PRO A 230 -11.69 16.20 -16.93
C PRO A 230 -12.40 15.16 -17.80
N ASN A 231 -11.66 14.31 -18.51
CA ASN A 231 -12.24 13.22 -19.33
C ASN A 231 -13.05 12.23 -18.46
N MET A 232 -12.57 11.91 -17.28
CA MET A 232 -13.27 11.03 -16.33
C MET A 232 -14.50 11.72 -15.72
N LEU A 233 -14.40 13.01 -15.40
CA LEU A 233 -15.48 13.79 -14.79
C LEU A 233 -16.68 13.94 -15.72
N GLN A 234 -16.46 14.18 -17.02
CA GLN A 234 -17.53 14.23 -18.01
C GLN A 234 -18.39 12.97 -18.03
N ARG A 235 -17.76 11.81 -17.80
CA ARG A 235 -18.43 10.50 -17.79
C ARG A 235 -18.88 10.07 -16.38
N LYS A 236 -18.53 10.84 -15.35
CA LYS A 236 -18.75 10.51 -13.93
C LYS A 236 -18.26 9.10 -13.59
N ARG A 237 -17.17 8.67 -14.21
CA ARG A 237 -16.56 7.34 -14.04
C ARG A 237 -15.07 7.41 -14.29
N GLY A 238 -14.27 6.90 -13.35
CA GLY A 238 -12.84 6.79 -13.51
C GLY A 238 -12.17 6.25 -12.24
N ALA A 239 -10.94 5.75 -12.39
CA ALA A 239 -10.09 5.46 -11.26
C ALA A 239 -8.65 5.93 -11.52
N ILE A 240 -8.08 6.64 -10.56
CA ILE A 240 -6.71 7.16 -10.58
C ILE A 240 -5.92 6.43 -9.52
N ILE A 241 -4.87 5.75 -9.94
CA ILE A 241 -3.99 4.95 -9.11
C ILE A 241 -2.61 5.60 -9.09
N ASN A 242 -2.25 6.17 -7.96
CA ASN A 242 -0.95 6.80 -7.74
C ASN A 242 -0.02 5.84 -6.99
N MET A 243 1.20 5.68 -7.49
CA MET A 243 2.20 4.83 -6.84
C MET A 243 2.92 5.59 -5.73
N GLY A 244 2.50 5.33 -4.49
CA GLY A 244 3.18 5.75 -3.27
C GLY A 244 4.43 4.93 -2.98
N SER A 245 4.78 4.84 -1.71
CA SER A 245 5.90 4.03 -1.21
C SER A 245 5.70 3.73 0.27
N GLY A 246 6.22 2.60 0.75
CA GLY A 246 6.34 2.34 2.19
C GLY A 246 7.13 3.42 2.93
N ALA A 247 8.01 4.13 2.23
CA ALA A 247 8.75 5.27 2.76
C ALA A 247 7.87 6.43 3.24
N SER A 248 6.63 6.53 2.76
CA SER A 248 5.71 7.60 3.12
C SER A 248 4.62 7.21 4.12
N ALA A 249 4.31 5.92 4.23
CA ALA A 249 3.09 5.50 4.90
C ALA A 249 3.23 4.32 5.86
N LEU A 250 4.32 3.56 5.78
CA LEU A 250 4.52 2.34 6.56
C LEU A 250 5.69 2.43 7.55
N ILE A 251 6.61 3.37 7.34
CA ILE A 251 7.77 3.57 8.20
C ILE A 251 7.79 5.01 8.72
N PRO A 252 8.20 5.23 9.97
CA PRO A 252 8.18 6.57 10.59
C PRO A 252 9.16 7.54 9.93
N SER A 253 10.33 7.08 9.53
CA SER A 253 11.36 7.87 8.85
C SER A 253 12.12 7.04 7.82
N TYR A 254 12.65 7.71 6.77
CA TYR A 254 13.52 7.07 5.79
C TYR A 254 14.80 7.88 5.61
N PRO A 255 15.75 7.76 6.55
CA PRO A 255 16.99 8.53 6.51
C PRO A 255 17.78 8.24 5.24
N PHE A 256 18.54 9.23 4.77
CA PHE A 256 19.33 9.20 3.52
C PHE A 256 18.52 9.13 2.22
N TYR A 257 17.18 9.20 2.30
CA TYR A 257 16.23 9.26 1.18
C TYR A 257 15.17 10.34 1.39
N SER A 258 15.49 11.41 2.12
CA SER A 258 14.55 12.40 2.64
C SER A 258 13.69 13.04 1.56
N VAL A 259 14.25 13.47 0.43
CA VAL A 259 13.49 14.10 -0.66
C VAL A 259 12.54 13.09 -1.32
N TYR A 260 13.00 11.85 -1.52
CA TYR A 260 12.14 10.79 -2.06
C TYR A 260 10.98 10.47 -1.12
N ALA A 261 11.25 10.33 0.18
CA ALA A 261 10.20 10.09 1.18
C ALA A 261 9.19 11.23 1.22
N GLY A 262 9.67 12.49 1.22
CA GLY A 262 8.82 13.68 1.14
C GLY A 262 7.96 13.71 -0.12
N ALA A 263 8.54 13.42 -1.30
CA ALA A 263 7.82 13.35 -2.56
C ALA A 263 6.73 12.25 -2.55
N LYS A 264 7.01 11.08 -1.98
CA LYS A 264 6.02 10.00 -1.86
C LYS A 264 4.94 10.29 -0.81
N THR A 265 5.27 11.06 0.23
CA THR A 265 4.27 11.57 1.20
C THR A 265 3.33 12.58 0.54
N TYR A 266 3.86 13.46 -0.33
CA TYR A 266 3.01 14.32 -1.16
C TYR A 266 2.01 13.49 -1.97
N VAL A 267 2.47 12.45 -2.68
CA VAL A 267 1.62 11.58 -3.51
C VAL A 267 0.54 10.90 -2.67
N ASP A 268 0.87 10.43 -1.46
CA ASP A 268 -0.12 9.82 -0.55
C ASP A 268 -1.18 10.83 -0.14
N GLN A 269 -0.79 11.99 0.35
CA GLN A 269 -1.74 13.02 0.82
C GLN A 269 -2.56 13.58 -0.35
N PHE A 270 -1.95 13.88 -1.49
CA PHE A 270 -2.60 14.31 -2.71
C PHE A 270 -3.71 13.34 -3.13
N SER A 271 -3.40 12.03 -3.16
CA SER A 271 -4.38 10.99 -3.52
C SER A 271 -5.56 10.95 -2.56
N ARG A 272 -5.31 11.10 -1.26
CA ARG A 272 -6.34 11.10 -0.21
C ARG A 272 -7.26 12.32 -0.31
N CYS A 273 -6.71 13.50 -0.59
CA CYS A 273 -7.50 14.71 -0.81
C CYS A 273 -8.40 14.55 -2.04
N LEU A 274 -7.83 14.17 -3.18
CA LEU A 274 -8.60 13.95 -4.40
C LEU A 274 -9.68 12.86 -4.25
N HIS A 275 -9.41 11.83 -3.46
CA HIS A 275 -10.44 10.81 -3.17
C HIS A 275 -11.68 11.41 -2.52
N VAL A 276 -11.49 12.31 -1.55
CA VAL A 276 -12.61 12.97 -0.85
C VAL A 276 -13.33 13.95 -1.79
N GLU A 277 -12.56 14.74 -2.54
CA GLU A 277 -13.09 15.74 -3.48
C GLU A 277 -13.96 15.11 -4.58
N TYR A 278 -13.48 14.00 -5.19
CA TYR A 278 -14.10 13.45 -6.41
C TYR A 278 -14.90 12.17 -6.21
N LYS A 279 -14.99 11.64 -4.99
CA LYS A 279 -15.76 10.42 -4.70
C LYS A 279 -17.24 10.55 -5.11
N LYS A 280 -17.86 11.70 -4.82
CA LYS A 280 -19.27 11.95 -5.20
C LYS A 280 -19.44 12.13 -6.70
N SER A 281 -18.38 12.45 -7.43
CA SER A 281 -18.37 12.58 -8.89
C SER A 281 -18.11 11.24 -9.60
N GLY A 282 -18.08 10.12 -8.88
CA GLY A 282 -17.87 8.79 -9.43
C GLY A 282 -16.42 8.46 -9.79
N ILE A 283 -15.45 9.21 -9.25
CA ILE A 283 -14.02 8.99 -9.47
C ILE A 283 -13.41 8.38 -8.20
N ASP A 284 -12.83 7.20 -8.34
CA ASP A 284 -12.03 6.57 -7.30
C ASP A 284 -10.57 7.02 -7.42
N VAL A 285 -10.00 7.64 -6.38
CA VAL A 285 -8.58 7.98 -6.33
C VAL A 285 -7.91 7.17 -5.24
N GLN A 286 -6.77 6.54 -5.55
CA GLN A 286 -6.12 5.60 -4.66
C GLN A 286 -4.60 5.77 -4.69
N CYS A 287 -3.98 5.83 -3.51
CA CYS A 287 -2.54 5.66 -3.33
C CYS A 287 -2.23 4.20 -3.01
N GLN A 288 -1.45 3.54 -3.85
CA GLN A 288 -0.95 2.19 -3.60
C GLN A 288 0.49 2.25 -3.08
N VAL A 289 0.73 1.59 -1.95
CA VAL A 289 1.96 1.70 -1.17
C VAL A 289 2.74 0.38 -1.24
N PRO A 290 3.66 0.22 -2.22
CA PRO A 290 4.62 -0.88 -2.23
C PRO A 290 5.72 -0.68 -1.18
N LEU A 291 6.21 -1.79 -0.61
CA LEU A 291 7.54 -1.83 0.01
C LEU A 291 8.57 -2.27 -1.04
N TYR A 292 9.22 -3.42 -0.84
CA TYR A 292 10.25 -3.88 -1.76
C TYR A 292 9.65 -4.72 -2.89
N VAL A 293 9.87 -4.28 -4.14
CA VAL A 293 9.53 -5.03 -5.35
C VAL A 293 10.81 -5.25 -6.14
N ALA A 294 11.02 -6.46 -6.67
CA ALA A 294 12.20 -6.84 -7.43
C ALA A 294 12.24 -6.11 -8.79
N THR A 295 12.83 -4.92 -8.81
CA THR A 295 12.91 -4.03 -9.97
C THR A 295 14.32 -3.45 -10.10
N LYS A 296 14.61 -2.81 -11.23
CA LYS A 296 15.86 -2.07 -11.42
C LYS A 296 16.01 -0.92 -10.43
N MET A 297 14.90 -0.26 -10.06
CA MET A 297 14.90 0.85 -9.09
C MET A 297 15.39 0.39 -7.71
N THR A 298 14.91 -0.75 -7.22
CA THR A 298 15.33 -1.30 -5.91
C THR A 298 16.66 -2.04 -5.97
N LYS A 299 17.18 -2.34 -7.19
CA LYS A 299 18.35 -3.18 -7.43
C LYS A 299 18.25 -4.60 -6.87
N ILE A 300 17.06 -5.05 -6.50
CA ILE A 300 16.78 -6.41 -6.05
C ILE A 300 16.45 -7.25 -7.28
N ARG A 301 17.24 -8.31 -7.51
CA ARG A 301 17.11 -9.15 -8.72
C ARG A 301 16.12 -10.30 -8.55
N ARG A 302 15.93 -10.81 -7.34
CA ARG A 302 15.09 -11.99 -7.06
C ARG A 302 13.96 -11.62 -6.12
N ALA A 303 12.75 -12.04 -6.47
CA ALA A 303 11.61 -11.97 -5.59
C ALA A 303 11.77 -12.97 -4.42
N SER A 304 11.15 -12.65 -3.29
CA SER A 304 11.05 -13.50 -2.11
C SER A 304 9.70 -13.26 -1.44
N PHE A 305 9.45 -13.91 -0.31
CA PHE A 305 8.21 -13.69 0.44
C PHE A 305 7.97 -12.21 0.79
N LEU A 306 9.02 -11.49 1.23
CA LEU A 306 8.94 -10.06 1.59
C LEU A 306 9.28 -9.10 0.43
N VAL A 307 9.74 -9.62 -0.69
CA VAL A 307 10.07 -8.84 -1.89
C VAL A 307 9.19 -9.33 -3.03
N ALA A 308 8.15 -8.58 -3.35
CA ALA A 308 7.23 -8.96 -4.42
C ALA A 308 7.92 -8.99 -5.79
N SER A 309 7.50 -9.92 -6.67
CA SER A 309 7.77 -9.74 -8.10
C SER A 309 6.90 -8.59 -8.66
N PRO A 310 7.33 -7.91 -9.74
CA PRO A 310 6.49 -6.89 -10.39
C PRO A 310 5.11 -7.42 -10.78
N GLU A 311 5.04 -8.63 -11.33
CA GLU A 311 3.82 -9.30 -11.76
C GLU A 311 2.93 -9.66 -10.56
N GLY A 312 3.51 -10.20 -9.49
CA GLY A 312 2.80 -10.54 -8.25
C GLY A 312 2.24 -9.29 -7.56
N TYR A 313 3.03 -8.21 -7.52
CA TYR A 313 2.57 -6.94 -7.00
C TYR A 313 1.43 -6.35 -7.84
N ALA A 314 1.59 -6.27 -9.16
CA ALA A 314 0.57 -5.72 -10.05
C ALA A 314 -0.74 -6.52 -9.97
N LYS A 315 -0.67 -7.87 -9.90
CA LYS A 315 -1.84 -8.74 -9.72
C LYS A 315 -2.59 -8.41 -8.42
N ALA A 316 -1.89 -8.30 -7.31
CA ALA A 316 -2.48 -7.91 -6.04
C ALA A 316 -3.07 -6.49 -6.11
N ALA A 317 -2.31 -5.55 -6.66
CA ALA A 317 -2.66 -4.14 -6.77
C ALA A 317 -3.95 -3.90 -7.57
N LEU A 318 -4.15 -4.59 -8.70
CA LEU A 318 -5.38 -4.51 -9.50
C LEU A 318 -6.61 -5.01 -8.75
N GLY A 319 -6.45 -5.95 -7.80
CA GLY A 319 -7.53 -6.42 -6.93
C GLY A 319 -8.05 -5.37 -5.95
N PHE A 320 -7.25 -4.34 -5.67
CA PHE A 320 -7.59 -3.29 -4.71
C PHE A 320 -8.17 -2.03 -5.34
N VAL A 321 -8.14 -1.90 -6.67
CA VAL A 321 -8.62 -0.69 -7.38
C VAL A 321 -10.08 -0.39 -7.03
N GLY A 322 -10.33 0.86 -6.61
CA GLY A 322 -11.65 1.38 -6.32
C GLY A 322 -12.19 1.05 -4.92
N TYR A 323 -11.35 0.59 -4.00
CA TYR A 323 -11.72 0.33 -2.61
C TYR A 323 -11.20 1.43 -1.68
N GLU A 324 -10.09 1.20 -0.99
CA GLU A 324 -9.52 2.15 -0.03
C GLU A 324 -8.78 3.30 -0.73
N PRO A 325 -8.79 4.54 -0.18
CA PRO A 325 -8.02 5.66 -0.74
C PRO A 325 -6.50 5.47 -0.62
N ARG A 326 -6.06 4.67 0.35
CA ARG A 326 -4.68 4.22 0.52
C ARG A 326 -4.68 2.74 0.85
N CYS A 327 -3.83 1.96 0.19
CA CYS A 327 -3.71 0.53 0.46
C CYS A 327 -2.29 0.01 0.22
N THR A 328 -2.00 -1.10 0.87
CA THR A 328 -0.79 -1.91 0.66
C THR A 328 -1.22 -3.25 0.08
N PRO A 329 -1.41 -3.38 -1.26
CA PRO A 329 -2.12 -4.50 -1.85
C PRO A 329 -1.45 -5.86 -1.68
N TYR A 330 -0.11 -5.89 -1.60
CA TYR A 330 0.64 -7.12 -1.40
C TYR A 330 0.68 -7.45 0.10
N TRP A 331 -0.03 -8.49 0.52
CA TRP A 331 -0.26 -8.80 1.93
C TRP A 331 1.01 -8.96 2.79
N PRO A 332 2.15 -9.53 2.29
CA PRO A 332 3.37 -9.56 3.10
C PRO A 332 3.94 -8.15 3.38
N HIS A 333 3.72 -7.18 2.47
CA HIS A 333 4.07 -5.78 2.73
C HIS A 333 3.20 -5.16 3.82
N ALA A 334 1.90 -5.50 3.84
CA ALA A 334 1.00 -5.03 4.89
C ALA A 334 1.36 -5.65 6.25
N LEU A 335 1.69 -6.93 6.28
CA LEU A 335 2.19 -7.60 7.48
C LEU A 335 3.48 -6.93 7.98
N MET A 336 4.42 -6.63 7.09
CA MET A 336 5.66 -5.93 7.43
C MET A 336 5.37 -4.52 8.00
N GLY A 337 4.44 -3.79 7.39
CA GLY A 337 3.98 -2.49 7.90
C GLY A 337 3.36 -2.60 9.30
N PHE A 338 2.55 -3.64 9.53
CA PHE A 338 1.98 -3.91 10.86
C PHE A 338 3.08 -4.21 11.90
N VAL A 339 4.06 -5.04 11.56
CA VAL A 339 5.19 -5.32 12.46
C VAL A 339 5.99 -4.04 12.77
N VAL A 340 6.28 -3.23 11.75
CA VAL A 340 6.98 -1.94 11.95
C VAL A 340 6.19 -1.00 12.85
N SER A 341 4.87 -0.90 12.68
CA SER A 341 4.02 -0.02 13.51
C SER A 341 3.89 -0.49 14.96
N ALA A 342 4.19 -1.75 15.25
CA ALA A 342 4.21 -2.30 16.61
C ALA A 342 5.55 -2.10 17.33
N LEU A 343 6.62 -1.72 16.62
CA LEU A 343 7.94 -1.48 17.22
C LEU A 343 8.03 -0.03 17.73
N PRO A 344 8.77 0.20 18.83
CA PRO A 344 9.16 1.56 19.21
C PRO A 344 9.91 2.23 18.06
N GLU A 345 9.59 3.50 17.77
CA GLU A 345 10.15 4.26 16.66
C GLU A 345 11.69 4.28 16.70
N SER A 346 12.28 4.49 17.89
CA SER A 346 13.74 4.49 18.11
C SER A 346 14.41 3.18 17.70
N VAL A 347 13.75 2.04 17.95
CA VAL A 347 14.28 0.71 17.56
C VAL A 347 14.28 0.55 16.05
N PHE A 348 13.18 0.94 15.42
CA PHE A 348 13.08 0.90 13.96
C PHE A 348 14.09 1.85 13.31
N GLU A 349 14.23 3.08 13.82
CA GLU A 349 15.19 4.06 13.31
C GLU A 349 16.63 3.58 13.40
N ALA A 350 17.06 3.03 14.54
CA ALA A 350 18.39 2.47 14.71
C ALA A 350 18.69 1.37 13.68
N PHE A 351 17.73 0.47 13.47
CA PHE A 351 17.83 -0.58 12.44
C PHE A 351 17.91 0.01 11.03
N ASN A 352 17.04 0.98 10.71
CA ASN A 352 16.94 1.57 9.38
C ASN A 352 18.17 2.40 9.03
N ILE A 353 18.72 3.17 9.98
CA ILE A 353 19.98 3.91 9.80
C ILE A 353 21.12 2.94 9.47
N LYS A 354 21.31 1.88 10.26
CA LYS A 354 22.36 0.87 10.03
C LYS A 354 22.26 0.26 8.64
N ARG A 355 21.05 -0.08 8.22
CA ARG A 355 20.77 -0.63 6.88
C ARG A 355 21.09 0.38 5.77
N CYS A 356 20.65 1.63 5.91
CA CYS A 356 20.91 2.68 4.92
C CYS A 356 22.40 3.01 4.80
N LEU A 357 23.14 3.03 5.91
CA LEU A 357 24.59 3.20 5.88
C LEU A 357 25.30 2.05 5.15
N GLN A 358 24.85 0.81 5.30
CA GLN A 358 25.37 -0.32 4.54
C GLN A 358 25.08 -0.18 3.04
N ILE A 359 23.88 0.26 2.66
CA ILE A 359 23.52 0.54 1.26
C ILE A 359 24.42 1.65 0.69
N ARG A 360 24.66 2.70 1.48
CA ARG A 360 25.55 3.79 1.12
C ARG A 360 26.98 3.30 0.87
N LYS A 361 27.57 2.54 1.80
CA LYS A 361 28.90 1.97 1.65
C LYS A 361 29.04 1.17 0.35
N ASN A 362 28.06 0.29 0.08
CA ASN A 362 28.04 -0.50 -1.14
C ASN A 362 27.87 0.36 -2.42
N GLY A 363 27.14 1.46 -2.34
CA GLY A 363 26.95 2.43 -3.42
C GLY A 363 28.26 3.14 -3.77
N LEU A 364 28.92 3.70 -2.77
CA LEU A 364 30.21 4.39 -2.93
C LEU A 364 31.30 3.49 -3.50
N LEU A 365 31.39 2.24 -3.03
CA LEU A 365 32.33 1.24 -3.57
C LEU A 365 32.08 0.89 -5.04
N LYS A 366 30.82 0.97 -5.51
CA LYS A 366 30.50 0.76 -6.93
C LYS A 366 30.87 1.96 -7.78
N ASP A 367 30.71 3.16 -7.24
CA ASP A 367 31.05 4.38 -7.97
C ASP A 367 32.58 4.58 -8.08
N SER A 368 33.36 4.20 -7.05
CA SER A 368 34.83 4.21 -7.15
C SER A 368 35.34 3.27 -8.24
N ARG A 369 34.82 2.03 -8.29
CA ARG A 369 35.20 1.04 -9.34
C ARG A 369 34.79 1.41 -10.78
N LYS A 370 33.95 2.41 -10.97
CA LYS A 370 33.61 2.90 -12.33
C LYS A 370 34.49 4.05 -12.77
N LYS A 371 35.21 4.65 -11.83
CA LYS A 371 36.16 5.74 -12.11
C LYS A 371 37.58 5.24 -12.37
N GLU A 372 37.87 4.00 -11.97
CA GLU A 372 39.05 3.21 -12.38
C GLU A 372 38.78 2.55 -13.76
#